data_c68a896d7383528a5f0815a6457ae21f
#
_entry.id   c68a896d7383528a5f0815a6457ae21f
#
_cell.length_a   1.000
_cell.length_b   1.000
_cell.length_c   1.000
_cell.angle_alpha   90.00
_cell.angle_beta   90.00
_cell.angle_gamma   90.00
#
_symmetry.space_group_name_H-M   'P 1'
#
loop_
_entity.id
_entity.type
_entity.pdbx_description
1 polymer ?
#
loop_
_entity_poly.entity_id
_entity_poly.type
_entity_poly.pdbx_seq_one_letter_code
_entity_poly.pdbx_strand_id
1 'polypeptide(L)'
;MLFRSDKKTGKTVWKKDRPEKPYQPLTVIGRKAYVTPLIMNVKGRDLLISNGAAVCNAYDPETGEEIWSLTGGAESTIAMPFTEKGIVYYYTGFMVDPAGTDYSDLMAINPEGKGDITATNVLWKKRSGRLQLLTPVIKDGLIYTVDSNNNMMCIEATTGKEVWTTRMRSNFNASPVVAAGNIYFFSVRGDVVVIKPGREMQIVNQFQIQNPVWATPAFLRNSIILRTDRYLCKIN
;
A
#
# COMPACT_ATOMS: atom_id res chain seq x y z
N MET A 1 -15.49 11.62 1.28
CA MET A 1 -16.73 10.87 1.02
C MET A 1 -16.36 9.47 0.55
N LEU A 2 -17.03 8.44 1.04
CA LEU A 2 -16.96 7.05 0.61
C LEU A 2 -18.36 6.59 0.22
N PHE A 3 -18.52 5.75 -0.81
CA PHE A 3 -19.81 5.25 -1.23
C PHE A 3 -19.67 3.88 -1.89
N ARG A 4 -20.76 3.11 -1.85
CA ARG A 4 -20.93 1.86 -2.58
C ARG A 4 -22.04 2.03 -3.61
N SER A 5 -21.81 1.52 -4.81
CA SER A 5 -22.81 1.45 -5.87
C SER A 5 -23.09 0.00 -6.26
N ASP A 6 -24.30 -0.27 -6.65
CA ASP A 6 -24.66 -1.52 -7.33
C ASP A 6 -23.98 -1.58 -8.71
N LYS A 7 -23.21 -2.63 -8.97
CA LYS A 7 -22.41 -2.75 -10.19
C LYS A 7 -23.21 -2.93 -11.48
N LYS A 8 -24.48 -3.36 -11.38
CA LYS A 8 -25.35 -3.58 -12.54
C LYS A 8 -26.13 -2.32 -12.90
N THR A 9 -26.59 -1.59 -11.89
CA THR A 9 -27.50 -0.45 -12.06
C THR A 9 -26.81 0.90 -11.89
N GLY A 10 -25.63 0.94 -11.29
CA GLY A 10 -24.93 2.16 -10.89
C GLY A 10 -25.58 2.91 -9.74
N LYS A 11 -26.70 2.45 -9.20
CA LYS A 11 -27.40 3.11 -8.10
C LYS A 11 -26.55 3.07 -6.82
N THR A 12 -26.52 4.18 -6.09
CA THR A 12 -25.85 4.25 -4.79
C THR A 12 -26.60 3.39 -3.78
N VAL A 13 -25.89 2.42 -3.19
CA VAL A 13 -26.40 1.58 -2.10
C VAL A 13 -26.29 2.33 -0.78
N TRP A 14 -25.09 2.87 -0.49
CA TRP A 14 -24.88 3.76 0.64
C TRP A 14 -23.80 4.80 0.34
N LYS A 15 -23.80 5.87 1.14
CA LYS A 15 -22.84 6.96 1.07
C LYS A 15 -22.50 7.42 2.48
N LYS A 16 -21.21 7.63 2.76
CA LYS A 16 -20.69 8.14 4.03
C LYS A 16 -19.75 9.31 3.79
N ASP A 17 -19.91 10.35 4.55
CA ASP A 17 -18.94 11.42 4.61
C ASP A 17 -17.81 11.02 5.58
N ARG A 18 -16.60 11.45 5.30
CA ARG A 18 -15.47 11.23 6.20
C ARG A 18 -15.60 12.15 7.41
N PRO A 19 -15.12 11.73 8.61
CA PRO A 19 -15.14 12.58 9.79
C PRO A 19 -14.32 13.85 9.53
N GLU A 20 -14.89 15.02 9.81
CA GLU A 20 -14.22 16.31 9.53
C GLU A 20 -13.03 16.56 10.44
N LYS A 21 -13.15 16.25 11.73
CA LYS A 21 -12.17 16.60 12.77
C LYS A 21 -10.73 16.18 12.45
N PRO A 22 -10.42 14.94 12.03
CA PRO A 22 -9.06 14.54 11.69
C PRO A 22 -8.49 15.27 10.46
N TYR A 23 -9.36 15.80 9.59
CA TYR A 23 -8.96 16.46 8.35
C TYR A 23 -8.83 17.97 8.46
N GLN A 24 -9.35 18.58 9.54
CA GLN A 24 -9.32 20.03 9.73
C GLN A 24 -7.91 20.65 9.63
N PRO A 25 -6.86 20.07 10.25
CA PRO A 25 -5.52 20.65 10.19
C PRO A 25 -4.83 20.48 8.83
N LEU A 26 -5.41 19.67 7.93
CA LEU A 26 -4.78 19.37 6.64
C LEU A 26 -5.10 20.43 5.58
N THR A 27 -4.15 20.65 4.68
CA THR A 27 -4.37 21.46 3.48
C THR A 27 -5.47 20.85 2.59
N VAL A 28 -6.06 21.62 1.70
CA VAL A 28 -7.07 21.13 0.74
C VAL A 28 -6.52 19.99 -0.12
N ILE A 29 -5.25 20.09 -0.52
CA ILE A 29 -4.57 19.05 -1.29
C ILE A 29 -4.28 17.83 -0.40
N GLY A 30 -3.82 18.06 0.81
CA GLY A 30 -3.48 17.02 1.77
C GLY A 30 -4.65 16.15 2.22
N ARG A 31 -5.89 16.66 2.15
CA ARG A 31 -7.11 15.89 2.47
C ARG A 31 -7.45 14.80 1.46
N LYS A 32 -6.72 14.72 0.34
CA LYS A 32 -6.94 13.70 -0.71
C LYS A 32 -6.33 12.37 -0.29
N ALA A 33 -7.00 11.30 -0.71
CA ALA A 33 -6.48 9.94 -0.64
C ALA A 33 -6.72 9.27 -1.99
N TYR A 34 -5.70 8.61 -2.50
CA TYR A 34 -5.70 7.99 -3.84
C TYR A 34 -5.72 6.46 -3.73
N VAL A 35 -6.14 5.97 -2.59
CA VAL A 35 -6.06 4.57 -2.16
C VAL A 35 -7.27 3.78 -2.65
N THR A 36 -7.04 2.60 -3.18
CA THR A 36 -8.09 1.59 -3.38
C THR A 36 -8.36 0.90 -2.04
N PRO A 37 -9.62 0.85 -1.57
CA PRO A 37 -9.96 0.15 -0.32
C PRO A 37 -9.69 -1.36 -0.42
N LEU A 38 -9.39 -1.97 0.73
CA LEU A 38 -9.24 -3.42 0.89
C LEU A 38 -10.51 -4.01 1.51
N ILE A 39 -11.01 -5.12 0.95
CA ILE A 39 -12.01 -5.94 1.63
C ILE A 39 -11.32 -7.18 2.16
N MET A 40 -11.54 -7.47 3.45
CA MET A 40 -11.03 -8.68 4.09
C MET A 40 -12.04 -9.26 5.07
N ASN A 41 -12.00 -10.58 5.26
CA ASN A 41 -12.80 -11.25 6.27
C ASN A 41 -12.06 -11.29 7.61
N VAL A 42 -12.71 -10.84 8.67
CA VAL A 42 -12.21 -10.85 10.04
C VAL A 42 -13.21 -11.60 10.90
N LYS A 43 -12.88 -12.80 11.34
CA LYS A 43 -13.74 -13.67 12.18
C LYS A 43 -15.16 -13.85 11.64
N GLY A 44 -15.28 -14.07 10.34
CA GLY A 44 -16.58 -14.30 9.66
C GLY A 44 -17.33 -13.03 9.27
N ARG A 45 -16.78 -11.84 9.53
CA ARG A 45 -17.34 -10.55 9.11
C ARG A 45 -16.42 -9.89 8.07
N ASP A 46 -17.00 -9.44 6.97
CA ASP A 46 -16.28 -8.67 5.99
C ASP A 46 -16.10 -7.21 6.45
N LEU A 47 -14.89 -6.70 6.32
CA LEU A 47 -14.53 -5.31 6.59
C LEU A 47 -14.04 -4.65 5.30
N LEU A 48 -14.56 -3.46 5.02
CA LEU A 48 -14.03 -2.55 4.01
C LEU A 48 -13.05 -1.58 4.68
N ILE A 49 -11.75 -1.79 4.46
CA ILE A 49 -10.69 -0.96 5.03
C ILE A 49 -10.33 0.14 4.05
N SER A 50 -10.52 1.37 4.48
CA SER A 50 -10.24 2.58 3.69
C SER A 50 -9.19 3.44 4.41
N ASN A 51 -7.98 3.43 3.86
CA ASN A 51 -6.92 4.30 4.36
C ASN A 51 -7.11 5.71 3.79
N GLY A 52 -7.49 6.65 4.62
CA GLY A 52 -7.61 8.07 4.29
C GLY A 52 -6.34 8.85 4.63
N ALA A 53 -6.32 10.15 4.37
CA ALA A 53 -5.16 10.99 4.67
C ALA A 53 -4.84 11.01 6.17
N ALA A 54 -5.79 11.36 7.03
CA ALA A 54 -5.54 11.49 8.47
C ALA A 54 -6.03 10.30 9.29
N VAL A 55 -6.78 9.39 8.70
CA VAL A 55 -7.46 8.31 9.40
C VAL A 55 -7.64 7.09 8.51
N CYS A 56 -7.37 5.91 9.06
CA CYS A 56 -7.73 4.63 8.48
C CYS A 56 -9.02 4.14 9.16
N ASN A 57 -10.02 3.79 8.37
CA ASN A 57 -11.30 3.32 8.88
C ASN A 57 -11.63 1.94 8.34
N ALA A 58 -12.35 1.15 9.13
CA ALA A 58 -13.07 -0.01 8.64
C ALA A 58 -14.59 0.23 8.67
N TYR A 59 -15.22 -0.20 7.61
CA TYR A 59 -16.68 -0.13 7.45
C TYR A 59 -17.24 -1.50 7.18
N ASP A 60 -18.48 -1.69 7.57
CA ASP A 60 -19.30 -2.77 7.05
C ASP A 60 -19.57 -2.53 5.56
N PRO A 61 -19.15 -3.42 4.65
CA PRO A 61 -19.30 -3.18 3.22
C PRO A 61 -20.76 -3.15 2.75
N GLU A 62 -21.70 -3.78 3.48
CA GLU A 62 -23.11 -3.82 3.10
C GLU A 62 -23.86 -2.57 3.53
N THR A 63 -23.59 -2.04 4.71
CA THR A 63 -24.33 -0.94 5.31
C THR A 63 -23.61 0.40 5.29
N GLY A 64 -22.26 0.38 5.15
CA GLY A 64 -21.41 1.54 5.31
C GLY A 64 -21.26 2.01 6.77
N GLU A 65 -21.69 1.21 7.75
CA GLU A 65 -21.48 1.50 9.17
C GLU A 65 -19.97 1.47 9.48
N GLU A 66 -19.47 2.50 10.18
CA GLU A 66 -18.09 2.51 10.65
C GLU A 66 -17.95 1.54 11.82
N ILE A 67 -17.00 0.61 11.71
CA ILE A 67 -16.71 -0.38 12.72
C ILE A 67 -15.62 0.11 13.66
N TRP A 68 -14.52 0.62 13.07
CA TRP A 68 -13.44 1.22 13.80
C TRP A 68 -12.74 2.32 13.00
N SER A 69 -12.06 3.18 13.72
CA SER A 69 -11.16 4.19 13.19
C SER A 69 -9.80 4.13 13.86
N LEU A 70 -8.76 4.45 13.11
CA LEU A 70 -7.40 4.60 13.60
C LEU A 70 -6.87 5.94 13.09
N THR A 71 -6.66 6.87 14.01
CA THR A 71 -6.13 8.19 13.72
C THR A 71 -4.61 8.11 13.60
N GLY A 72 -4.05 8.69 12.56
CA GLY A 72 -2.61 8.70 12.32
C GLY A 72 -2.30 9.01 10.86
N GLY A 73 -1.13 9.55 10.63
CA GLY A 73 -0.76 10.07 9.33
C GLY A 73 -1.25 11.51 9.14
N ALA A 74 -0.99 12.06 7.99
CA ALA A 74 -1.37 13.43 7.67
C ALA A 74 -1.91 13.54 6.25
N GLU A 75 -1.08 13.70 5.23
CA GLU A 75 -1.53 14.08 3.90
C GLU A 75 -1.41 12.96 2.87
N SER A 76 -2.31 12.93 1.89
CA SER A 76 -2.15 12.27 0.59
C SER A 76 -1.69 10.81 0.61
N THR A 77 -2.47 9.90 1.18
CA THR A 77 -2.17 8.45 1.09
C THR A 77 -2.33 7.92 -0.34
N ILE A 78 -1.41 7.06 -0.79
CA ILE A 78 -1.41 6.51 -2.15
C ILE A 78 -1.36 4.97 -2.13
N ALA A 79 -0.43 4.38 -1.36
CA ALA A 79 -0.28 2.94 -1.25
C ALA A 79 -1.54 2.28 -0.65
N MET A 80 -1.99 1.19 -1.27
CA MET A 80 -3.14 0.42 -0.79
C MET A 80 -2.83 -0.29 0.53
N PRO A 81 -3.83 -0.50 1.40
CA PRO A 81 -3.71 -1.50 2.47
C PRO A 81 -3.52 -2.89 1.87
N PHE A 82 -2.74 -3.72 2.54
CA PHE A 82 -2.53 -5.12 2.19
C PHE A 82 -2.59 -5.98 3.45
N THR A 83 -2.71 -7.30 3.28
CA THR A 83 -2.96 -8.19 4.42
C THR A 83 -2.26 -9.52 4.27
N GLU A 84 -1.84 -10.10 5.40
CA GLU A 84 -1.44 -11.48 5.54
C GLU A 84 -1.81 -11.99 6.94
N LYS A 85 -2.31 -13.22 7.02
CA LYS A 85 -2.63 -13.91 8.30
C LYS A 85 -3.51 -13.08 9.24
N GLY A 86 -4.48 -12.34 8.69
CA GLY A 86 -5.41 -11.54 9.47
C GLY A 86 -4.89 -10.18 9.96
N ILE A 87 -3.65 -9.84 9.67
CA ILE A 87 -3.06 -8.52 9.98
C ILE A 87 -3.22 -7.60 8.76
N VAL A 88 -3.50 -6.34 9.01
CA VAL A 88 -3.55 -5.28 8.00
C VAL A 88 -2.28 -4.45 8.08
N TYR A 89 -1.71 -4.20 6.92
CA TYR A 89 -0.54 -3.33 6.75
C TYR A 89 -0.91 -2.18 5.83
N TYR A 90 -0.46 -0.99 6.17
CA TYR A 90 -0.64 0.18 5.30
C TYR A 90 0.39 1.26 5.58
N TYR A 91 0.64 2.10 4.59
CA TYR A 91 1.39 3.33 4.80
C TYR A 91 0.45 4.45 5.22
N THR A 92 0.88 5.22 6.23
CA THR A 92 0.25 6.51 6.54
C THR A 92 0.48 7.48 5.38
N GLY A 93 -0.27 8.58 5.36
CA GLY A 93 0.02 9.69 4.48
C GLY A 93 1.34 10.38 4.86
N PHE A 94 1.66 11.36 4.05
CA PHE A 94 2.81 12.23 4.24
C PHE A 94 2.75 13.00 5.55
N MET A 95 3.83 12.97 6.31
CA MET A 95 4.01 13.68 7.57
C MET A 95 5.32 14.47 7.55
N VAL A 96 5.39 15.51 8.38
CA VAL A 96 6.60 16.30 8.59
C VAL A 96 6.91 16.26 10.08
N ASP A 97 8.13 15.91 10.44
CA ASP A 97 8.56 15.92 11.84
C ASP A 97 8.95 17.35 12.30
N PRO A 98 9.18 17.56 13.60
CA PRO A 98 9.57 18.87 14.12
C PRO A 98 10.87 19.45 13.52
N ALA A 99 11.71 18.62 12.94
CA ALA A 99 12.95 19.04 12.25
C ALA A 99 12.70 19.40 10.77
N GLY A 100 11.45 19.32 10.29
CA GLY A 100 11.07 19.61 8.92
C GLY A 100 11.34 18.45 7.95
N THR A 101 11.58 17.23 8.46
CA THR A 101 11.85 16.06 7.63
C THR A 101 10.56 15.35 7.25
N ASP A 102 10.38 15.13 5.96
CA ASP A 102 9.24 14.41 5.41
C ASP A 102 9.35 12.90 5.70
N TYR A 103 8.27 12.29 6.14
CA TYR A 103 8.19 10.86 6.36
C TYR A 103 6.79 10.29 6.20
N SER A 104 6.69 8.97 6.13
CA SER A 104 5.48 8.17 6.31
C SER A 104 5.80 6.98 7.21
N ASP A 105 4.80 6.42 7.86
CA ASP A 105 4.98 5.21 8.65
C ASP A 105 4.33 4.01 7.93
N LEU A 106 5.04 2.90 7.84
CA LEU A 106 4.45 1.60 7.58
C LEU A 106 3.93 1.06 8.91
N MET A 107 2.66 0.71 8.95
CA MET A 107 1.98 0.24 10.15
C MET A 107 1.42 -1.17 9.95
N ALA A 108 1.51 -1.98 10.99
CA ALA A 108 0.76 -3.23 11.12
C ALA A 108 -0.30 -3.08 12.21
N ILE A 109 -1.53 -3.45 11.90
CA ILE A 109 -2.64 -3.34 12.84
C ILE A 109 -3.40 -4.66 12.95
N ASN A 110 -3.87 -4.97 14.14
CA ASN A 110 -4.89 -5.98 14.34
C ASN A 110 -6.26 -5.35 13.96
N PRO A 111 -6.97 -5.83 12.93
CA PRO A 111 -8.24 -5.26 12.50
C PRO A 111 -9.42 -5.63 13.41
N GLU A 112 -9.20 -6.43 14.43
CA GLU A 112 -10.21 -6.79 15.41
C GLU A 112 -10.42 -5.65 16.41
N GLY A 113 -11.59 -5.02 16.40
CA GLY A 113 -11.89 -3.93 17.31
C GLY A 113 -13.17 -3.21 16.96
N LYS A 114 -13.52 -2.21 17.76
CA LYS A 114 -14.64 -1.29 17.55
C LYS A 114 -14.29 0.10 18.05
N GLY A 115 -14.82 1.12 17.39
CA GLY A 115 -14.58 2.52 17.75
C GLY A 115 -13.15 2.94 17.47
N ASP A 116 -12.59 3.81 18.30
CA ASP A 116 -11.20 4.25 18.15
C ASP A 116 -10.21 3.18 18.62
N ILE A 117 -9.46 2.62 17.68
CA ILE A 117 -8.45 1.59 17.92
C ILE A 117 -7.01 2.11 17.90
N THR A 118 -6.82 3.41 17.88
CA THR A 118 -5.51 4.07 17.71
C THR A 118 -4.50 3.64 18.76
N ALA A 119 -4.92 3.55 20.03
CA ALA A 119 -4.04 3.23 21.13
C ALA A 119 -3.89 1.72 21.41
N THR A 120 -4.77 0.88 20.85
CA THR A 120 -4.90 -0.53 21.28
C THR A 120 -4.50 -1.55 20.22
N ASN A 121 -4.65 -1.24 18.93
CA ASN A 121 -4.55 -2.25 17.89
C ASN A 121 -3.33 -2.08 16.95
N VAL A 122 -2.49 -1.09 17.18
CA VAL A 122 -1.22 -0.95 16.45
C VAL A 122 -0.23 -1.97 17.00
N LEU A 123 0.15 -2.94 16.18
CA LEU A 123 1.11 -3.99 16.55
C LEU A 123 2.54 -3.48 16.48
N TRP A 124 2.86 -2.77 15.40
CA TRP A 124 4.13 -2.08 15.22
C TRP A 124 4.01 -0.96 14.18
N LYS A 125 4.99 -0.08 14.23
CA LYS A 125 5.14 1.04 13.32
C LYS A 125 6.61 1.21 12.95
N LYS A 126 6.89 1.32 11.64
CA LYS A 126 8.23 1.57 11.11
C LYS A 126 8.22 2.86 10.31
N ARG A 127 9.03 3.83 10.73
CA ARG A 127 9.25 5.04 9.94
C ARG A 127 9.92 4.68 8.62
N SER A 128 9.40 5.22 7.55
CA SER A 128 9.90 5.12 6.18
C SER A 128 10.26 6.52 5.69
N GLY A 129 10.91 6.61 4.53
CA GLY A 129 11.15 7.90 3.88
C GLY A 129 9.83 8.61 3.52
N ARG A 130 9.90 9.58 2.64
CA ARG A 130 8.76 10.38 2.15
C ARG A 130 7.54 9.54 1.78
N LEU A 131 6.53 10.20 1.25
CA LEU A 131 5.32 9.56 0.73
C LEU A 131 5.61 8.34 -0.14
N GLN A 132 5.02 7.21 0.21
CA GLN A 132 5.17 5.96 -0.54
C GLN A 132 4.14 5.90 -1.67
N LEU A 133 4.60 5.74 -2.90
CA LEU A 133 3.76 5.66 -4.10
C LEU A 133 3.31 4.23 -4.39
N LEU A 134 4.18 3.26 -4.15
CA LEU A 134 3.92 1.86 -4.41
C LEU A 134 3.30 1.14 -3.21
N THR A 135 2.44 0.18 -3.49
CA THR A 135 1.94 -0.77 -2.49
C THR A 135 2.95 -1.91 -2.34
N PRO A 136 3.44 -2.20 -1.13
CA PRO A 136 4.30 -3.35 -0.90
C PRO A 136 3.63 -4.67 -1.26
N VAL A 137 4.43 -5.71 -1.51
CA VAL A 137 3.93 -7.08 -1.53
C VAL A 137 4.40 -7.82 -0.30
N ILE A 138 3.59 -8.80 0.11
CA ILE A 138 3.93 -9.69 1.22
C ILE A 138 3.99 -11.12 0.70
N LYS A 139 5.02 -11.85 1.09
CA LYS A 139 5.22 -13.24 0.71
C LYS A 139 5.94 -13.97 1.83
N ASP A 140 5.33 -15.06 2.31
CA ASP A 140 5.89 -15.95 3.33
C ASP A 140 6.32 -15.22 4.62
N GLY A 141 5.50 -14.26 5.09
CA GLY A 141 5.76 -13.46 6.30
C GLY A 141 6.78 -12.35 6.14
N LEU A 142 7.19 -12.04 4.92
CA LEU A 142 8.13 -10.98 4.59
C LEU A 142 7.48 -9.93 3.68
N ILE A 143 7.65 -8.67 4.01
CA ILE A 143 7.17 -7.51 3.24
C ILE A 143 8.31 -7.01 2.37
N TYR A 144 8.05 -6.83 1.08
CA TYR A 144 9.00 -6.32 0.10
C TYR A 144 8.52 -5.00 -0.45
N THR A 145 9.38 -3.99 -0.39
CA THR A 145 9.05 -2.62 -0.81
C THR A 145 10.30 -1.88 -1.31
N VAL A 146 10.10 -0.71 -1.90
CA VAL A 146 11.17 0.25 -2.17
C VAL A 146 10.74 1.59 -1.62
N ASP A 147 11.59 2.23 -0.81
CA ASP A 147 11.30 3.55 -0.26
C ASP A 147 11.60 4.68 -1.27
N SER A 148 11.21 5.90 -0.92
CA SER A 148 11.43 7.10 -1.75
C SER A 148 12.92 7.48 -1.92
N ASN A 149 13.81 6.87 -1.16
CA ASN A 149 15.27 7.01 -1.29
C ASN A 149 15.89 5.90 -2.14
N ASN A 150 15.05 5.09 -2.81
CA ASN A 150 15.45 3.95 -3.64
C ASN A 150 16.09 2.79 -2.85
N ASN A 151 15.80 2.66 -1.58
CA ASN A 151 16.19 1.49 -0.82
C ASN A 151 15.15 0.40 -1.02
N MET A 152 15.51 -0.69 -1.70
CA MET A 152 14.73 -1.91 -1.74
C MET A 152 14.91 -2.63 -0.41
N MET A 153 13.81 -2.97 0.25
CA MET A 153 13.82 -3.51 1.61
C MET A 153 13.00 -4.78 1.71
N CYS A 154 13.47 -5.67 2.57
CA CYS A 154 12.71 -6.80 3.11
C CYS A 154 12.50 -6.56 4.60
N ILE A 155 11.24 -6.68 5.05
CA ILE A 155 10.83 -6.38 6.42
C ILE A 155 10.08 -7.58 6.96
N GLU A 156 10.38 -8.00 8.19
CA GLU A 156 9.63 -9.03 8.91
C GLU A 156 8.20 -8.54 9.17
N ALA A 157 7.20 -9.22 8.65
CA ALA A 157 5.81 -8.78 8.75
C ALA A 157 5.28 -8.76 10.18
N THR A 158 5.74 -9.67 11.03
CA THR A 158 5.28 -9.78 12.42
C THR A 158 5.86 -8.72 13.36
N THR A 159 7.03 -8.15 13.03
CA THR A 159 7.77 -7.27 13.95
C THR A 159 8.11 -5.90 13.37
N GLY A 160 8.00 -5.72 12.05
CA GLY A 160 8.45 -4.52 11.35
C GLY A 160 9.99 -4.37 11.29
N LYS A 161 10.74 -5.36 11.75
CA LYS A 161 12.21 -5.33 11.72
C LYS A 161 12.72 -5.53 10.30
N GLU A 162 13.73 -4.78 9.94
CA GLU A 162 14.41 -4.93 8.67
C GLU A 162 15.20 -6.25 8.63
N VAL A 163 15.00 -7.00 7.55
CA VAL A 163 15.72 -8.24 7.28
C VAL A 163 16.96 -7.94 6.42
N TRP A 164 16.76 -7.16 5.36
CA TRP A 164 17.84 -6.63 4.52
C TRP A 164 17.38 -5.36 3.79
N THR A 165 18.35 -4.54 3.40
CA THR A 165 18.17 -3.35 2.60
C THR A 165 19.28 -3.25 1.55
N THR A 166 18.89 -2.86 0.34
CA THR A 166 19.84 -2.65 -0.78
C THR A 166 19.46 -1.39 -1.54
N ARG A 167 20.44 -0.49 -1.75
CA ARG A 167 20.19 0.72 -2.51
C ARG A 167 20.14 0.44 -4.00
N MET A 168 19.07 0.87 -4.63
CA MET A 168 18.84 0.75 -6.07
C MET A 168 19.29 2.04 -6.79
N ARG A 169 19.60 1.90 -8.09
CA ARG A 169 20.04 3.06 -8.92
C ARG A 169 18.88 3.87 -9.49
N SER A 170 17.69 3.28 -9.53
CA SER A 170 16.49 3.86 -10.15
C SER A 170 15.38 4.02 -9.15
N ASN A 171 14.46 4.95 -9.44
CA ASN A 171 13.23 5.14 -8.68
C ASN A 171 12.17 4.10 -9.12
N PHE A 172 11.30 3.74 -8.19
CA PHE A 172 10.21 2.80 -8.42
C PHE A 172 8.88 3.43 -8.01
N ASN A 173 7.94 3.52 -8.95
CA ASN A 173 6.57 3.99 -8.69
C ASN A 173 5.55 2.87 -8.87
N ALA A 174 5.84 1.93 -9.78
CA ALA A 174 5.05 0.72 -9.94
C ALA A 174 5.16 -0.17 -8.69
N SER A 175 4.04 -0.69 -8.22
CA SER A 175 4.04 -1.67 -7.13
C SER A 175 4.74 -2.96 -7.57
N PRO A 176 5.52 -3.62 -6.71
CA PRO A 176 6.08 -4.92 -7.01
C PRO A 176 4.96 -5.96 -7.19
N VAL A 177 5.26 -7.02 -7.95
CA VAL A 177 4.32 -8.11 -8.23
C VAL A 177 4.94 -9.45 -7.90
N VAL A 178 4.21 -10.28 -7.17
CA VAL A 178 4.58 -11.69 -6.93
C VAL A 178 4.04 -12.53 -8.08
N ALA A 179 4.92 -13.17 -8.84
CA ALA A 179 4.55 -14.07 -9.93
C ALA A 179 5.59 -15.17 -10.10
N ALA A 180 5.14 -16.37 -10.48
CA ALA A 180 6.00 -17.53 -10.71
C ALA A 180 7.04 -17.79 -9.59
N GLY A 181 6.64 -17.57 -8.34
CA GLY A 181 7.50 -17.77 -7.17
C GLY A 181 8.54 -16.66 -6.91
N ASN A 182 8.61 -15.64 -7.75
CA ASN A 182 9.54 -14.51 -7.63
C ASN A 182 8.80 -13.19 -7.41
N ILE A 183 9.56 -12.13 -7.10
CA ILE A 183 9.06 -10.77 -6.96
C ILE A 183 9.69 -9.89 -8.02
N TYR A 184 8.86 -9.19 -8.76
CA TYR A 184 9.24 -8.32 -9.89
C TYR A 184 9.09 -6.87 -9.49
N PHE A 185 10.15 -6.08 -9.69
CA PHE A 185 10.17 -4.64 -9.50
C PHE A 185 10.43 -3.95 -10.83
N PHE A 186 9.67 -2.91 -11.14
CA PHE A 186 9.76 -2.15 -12.38
C PHE A 186 10.09 -0.70 -12.06
N SER A 187 11.22 -0.21 -12.57
CA SER A 187 11.65 1.16 -12.32
C SER A 187 11.07 2.16 -13.32
N VAL A 188 11.06 3.43 -12.92
CA VAL A 188 10.69 4.54 -13.82
C VAL A 188 11.65 4.73 -15.00
N ARG A 189 12.79 4.03 -15.02
CA ARG A 189 13.73 4.01 -16.14
C ARG A 189 13.61 2.77 -17.01
N GLY A 190 12.69 1.86 -16.66
CA GLY A 190 12.50 0.59 -17.36
C GLY A 190 13.40 -0.53 -16.87
N ASP A 191 14.20 -0.34 -15.79
CA ASP A 191 14.93 -1.45 -15.20
C ASP A 191 13.93 -2.40 -14.54
N VAL A 192 14.09 -3.68 -14.79
CA VAL A 192 13.33 -4.76 -14.15
C VAL A 192 14.28 -5.57 -13.29
N VAL A 193 13.96 -5.67 -12.02
CA VAL A 193 14.70 -6.47 -11.06
C VAL A 193 13.79 -7.58 -10.56
N VAL A 194 14.24 -8.82 -10.71
CA VAL A 194 13.52 -10.02 -10.27
C VAL A 194 14.30 -10.65 -9.13
N ILE A 195 13.67 -10.78 -7.98
CA ILE A 195 14.30 -11.37 -6.81
C ILE A 195 13.57 -12.63 -6.37
N LYS A 196 14.30 -13.55 -5.76
CA LYS A 196 13.72 -14.68 -5.04
C LYS A 196 13.27 -14.20 -3.65
N PRO A 197 12.03 -14.52 -3.22
CA PRO A 197 11.62 -14.23 -1.84
C PRO A 197 12.53 -14.96 -0.84
N GLY A 198 12.95 -14.27 0.23
CA GLY A 198 13.79 -14.86 1.25
C GLY A 198 14.43 -13.83 2.19
N ARG A 199 15.11 -14.37 3.21
CA ARG A 199 15.80 -13.57 4.23
C ARG A 199 17.16 -13.03 3.77
N GLU A 200 17.59 -13.39 2.59
CA GLU A 200 18.79 -12.87 1.92
C GLU A 200 18.39 -12.29 0.57
N MET A 201 19.04 -11.20 0.17
CA MET A 201 18.82 -10.59 -1.12
C MET A 201 19.40 -11.47 -2.23
N GLN A 202 18.54 -12.05 -3.05
CA GLN A 202 18.94 -12.86 -4.21
C GLN A 202 18.27 -12.35 -5.48
N ILE A 203 19.04 -11.68 -6.34
CA ILE A 203 18.60 -11.30 -7.69
C ILE A 203 18.71 -12.54 -8.58
N VAL A 204 17.58 -12.96 -9.14
CA VAL A 204 17.51 -14.11 -10.07
C VAL A 204 17.52 -13.69 -11.53
N ASN A 205 17.09 -12.43 -11.80
CA ASN A 205 17.17 -11.86 -13.13
C ASN A 205 17.17 -10.32 -13.04
N GLN A 206 17.81 -9.68 -14.02
CA GLN A 206 17.78 -8.24 -14.20
C GLN A 206 17.88 -7.91 -15.66
N PHE A 207 16.97 -7.10 -16.17
CA PHE A 207 16.97 -6.65 -17.56
C PHE A 207 16.37 -5.25 -17.67
N GLN A 208 16.45 -4.64 -18.85
CA GLN A 208 15.94 -3.31 -19.11
C GLN A 208 14.92 -3.32 -20.22
N ILE A 209 13.81 -2.63 -19.98
CA ILE A 209 12.81 -2.24 -20.97
C ILE A 209 13.18 -0.83 -21.42
N GLN A 210 13.23 -0.58 -22.72
CA GLN A 210 13.71 0.71 -23.25
C GLN A 210 12.85 1.94 -22.91
N ASN A 211 11.72 1.75 -22.23
CA ASN A 211 10.76 2.83 -21.94
C ASN A 211 10.42 2.86 -20.44
N PRO A 212 10.13 4.05 -19.89
CA PRO A 212 9.69 4.23 -18.52
C PRO A 212 8.45 3.41 -18.15
N VAL A 213 8.48 2.80 -16.96
CA VAL A 213 7.35 2.04 -16.40
C VAL A 213 6.85 2.72 -15.14
N TRP A 214 5.64 3.24 -15.20
CA TRP A 214 4.98 3.94 -14.09
C TRP A 214 3.85 3.13 -13.46
N ALA A 215 3.18 2.31 -14.26
CA ALA A 215 2.04 1.53 -13.83
C ALA A 215 2.47 0.11 -13.46
N THR A 216 1.84 -0.44 -12.43
CA THR A 216 2.03 -1.85 -12.05
C THR A 216 1.61 -2.77 -13.20
N PRO A 217 2.48 -3.67 -13.67
CA PRO A 217 2.15 -4.62 -14.72
C PRO A 217 1.12 -5.66 -14.27
N ALA A 218 0.33 -6.16 -15.22
CA ALA A 218 -0.55 -7.30 -15.03
C ALA A 218 0.13 -8.59 -15.50
N PHE A 219 0.13 -9.61 -14.64
CA PHE A 219 0.69 -10.91 -14.93
C PHE A 219 -0.45 -11.87 -15.32
N LEU A 220 -0.33 -12.46 -16.51
CA LEU A 220 -1.20 -13.51 -17.02
C LEU A 220 -0.41 -14.83 -17.02
N ARG A 221 -1.08 -15.97 -17.33
CA ARG A 221 -0.44 -17.31 -17.26
C ARG A 221 0.95 -17.34 -17.90
N ASN A 222 1.09 -16.85 -19.14
CA ASN A 222 2.30 -16.94 -19.93
C ASN A 222 2.74 -15.58 -20.47
N SER A 223 2.29 -14.49 -19.89
CA SER A 223 2.65 -13.18 -20.39
C SER A 223 2.50 -12.08 -19.32
N ILE A 224 3.24 -11.02 -19.52
CA ILE A 224 3.16 -9.79 -18.74
C ILE A 224 2.56 -8.72 -19.63
N ILE A 225 1.49 -8.09 -19.18
CA ILE A 225 0.94 -6.88 -19.82
C ILE A 225 1.52 -5.67 -19.12
N LEU A 226 2.27 -4.91 -19.86
CA LEU A 226 3.04 -3.77 -19.37
C LEU A 226 2.62 -2.50 -20.09
N ARG A 227 2.33 -1.45 -19.34
CA ARG A 227 2.16 -0.11 -19.88
C ARG A 227 3.42 0.72 -19.65
N THR A 228 4.01 1.22 -20.72
CA THR A 228 5.06 2.23 -20.67
C THR A 228 4.44 3.63 -20.91
N ASP A 229 5.26 4.65 -20.97
CA ASP A 229 4.83 6.00 -21.36
C ASP A 229 4.26 6.06 -22.79
N ARG A 230 4.71 5.17 -23.70
CA ARG A 230 4.36 5.18 -25.12
C ARG A 230 3.55 3.97 -25.58
N TYR A 231 3.69 2.83 -24.92
CA TYR A 231 3.18 1.56 -25.45
C TYR A 231 2.41 0.77 -24.40
N LEU A 232 1.46 0.00 -24.86
CA LEU A 232 0.93 -1.17 -24.15
C LEU A 232 1.58 -2.41 -24.76
N CYS A 233 2.38 -3.10 -23.97
CA CYS A 233 3.19 -4.22 -24.41
C CYS A 233 2.68 -5.53 -23.83
N LYS A 234 2.76 -6.59 -24.61
CA LYS A 234 2.64 -7.97 -24.13
C LYS A 234 4.00 -8.64 -24.28
N ILE A 235 4.52 -9.16 -23.17
CA ILE A 235 5.77 -9.91 -23.10
C ILE A 235 5.39 -11.37 -22.82
N ASN A 236 5.87 -12.30 -23.65
CA ASN A 236 5.64 -13.74 -23.47
C ASN A 236 6.87 -14.40 -22.89
#